data_81392002d4fcd1b546023bc72ca1a18e
#
_entry.id   81392002d4fcd1b546023bc72ca1a18e
#
_cell.length_a   1.000
_cell.length_b   1.000
_cell.length_c   1.000
_cell.angle_alpha   90.00
_cell.angle_beta   90.00
_cell.angle_gamma   90.00
#
_symmetry.space_group_name_H-M   'P 1'
#
loop_
_entity.id
_entity.type
_entity.pdbx_description
1 polymer ?
#
loop_
_entity_poly.entity_id
_entity_poly.type
_entity_poly.pdbx_seq_one_letter_code
_entity_poly.pdbx_strand_id
1 'polypeptide(L)'
;KFYKKYLEKNKNSIWCILYLAILYLNIGDKKNSENNFRRLLGINRSYIYAYYGLFSLSENHLKEEDLNYLANILNDNKISKRDRSLINFIFSKKEREKNNLKKELNFLQQYHTLSFENNAAYNKQSLFYYERVLRNFHEKITFINSTNNVYQKAQPIFVIGLPRSGSTLIESLISTNEKKIKSYGESNFFNIAIFDQIRDKIFNKEYD
;
A
#
# COMPACT_ATOMS: atom_id res chain seq x y z
N LYS A 1 -0.36 -18.87 12.29
CA LYS A 1 -0.96 -19.70 13.37
C LYS A 1 -2.28 -19.10 13.85
N PHE A 2 -2.35 -17.81 14.14
CA PHE A 2 -3.54 -17.14 14.72
C PHE A 2 -4.78 -17.20 13.81
N TYR A 3 -4.68 -16.78 12.55
CA TYR A 3 -5.80 -16.80 11.60
C TYR A 3 -6.36 -18.21 11.34
N LYS A 4 -5.50 -19.25 11.28
CA LYS A 4 -5.96 -20.64 11.13
C LYS A 4 -6.82 -21.06 12.31
N LYS A 5 -6.36 -20.81 13.55
CA LYS A 5 -7.13 -21.13 14.76
C LYS A 5 -8.47 -20.39 14.84
N TYR A 6 -8.51 -19.13 14.39
CA TYR A 6 -9.77 -18.38 14.32
C TYR A 6 -10.74 -18.97 13.30
N LEU A 7 -10.23 -19.42 12.14
CA LEU A 7 -11.06 -20.03 11.09
C LEU A 7 -11.63 -21.41 11.47
N GLU A 8 -11.06 -22.12 12.44
CA GLU A 8 -11.64 -23.34 12.97
C GLU A 8 -13.03 -23.09 13.57
N LYS A 9 -13.19 -21.94 14.24
CA LYS A 9 -14.47 -21.52 14.84
C LYS A 9 -15.34 -20.70 13.88
N ASN A 10 -14.73 -19.92 12.99
CA ASN A 10 -15.40 -18.98 12.08
C ASN A 10 -15.03 -19.26 10.61
N LYS A 11 -15.47 -20.41 10.10
CA LYS A 11 -15.04 -20.97 8.81
C LYS A 11 -15.17 -20.02 7.61
N ASN A 12 -16.13 -19.09 7.62
CA ASN A 12 -16.45 -18.18 6.51
C ASN A 12 -16.07 -16.71 6.79
N SER A 13 -15.18 -16.47 7.75
CA SER A 13 -14.68 -15.11 8.02
C SER A 13 -13.88 -14.57 6.82
N ILE A 14 -14.51 -13.70 6.02
CA ILE A 14 -13.92 -13.10 4.82
C ILE A 14 -12.57 -12.44 5.16
N TRP A 15 -12.51 -11.67 6.24
CA TRP A 15 -11.29 -10.99 6.66
C TRP A 15 -10.14 -11.94 6.98
N CYS A 16 -10.41 -13.01 7.74
CA CYS A 16 -9.37 -13.97 8.07
C CYS A 16 -8.87 -14.75 6.85
N ILE A 17 -9.77 -15.13 5.94
CA ILE A 17 -9.40 -15.82 4.70
C ILE A 17 -8.57 -14.87 3.82
N LEU A 18 -8.97 -13.60 3.71
CA LEU A 18 -8.23 -12.59 2.96
C LEU A 18 -6.80 -12.39 3.50
N TYR A 19 -6.68 -12.17 4.82
CA TYR A 19 -5.35 -11.96 5.41
C TYR A 19 -4.47 -13.21 5.29
N LEU A 20 -5.03 -14.40 5.37
CA LEU A 20 -4.29 -15.64 5.09
C LEU A 20 -3.83 -15.70 3.63
N ALA A 21 -4.69 -15.35 2.68
CA ALA A 21 -4.32 -15.32 1.26
C ALA A 21 -3.15 -14.36 1.02
N ILE A 22 -3.21 -13.15 1.59
CA ILE A 22 -2.16 -12.13 1.48
C ILE A 22 -0.87 -12.60 2.17
N LEU A 23 -0.95 -13.21 3.35
CA LEU A 23 0.23 -13.74 4.04
C LEU A 23 0.91 -14.83 3.22
N TYR A 24 0.14 -15.76 2.64
CA TYR A 24 0.70 -16.78 1.76
C TYR A 24 1.32 -16.18 0.50
N LEU A 25 0.71 -15.14 -0.07
CA LEU A 25 1.29 -14.40 -1.19
C LEU A 25 2.65 -13.80 -0.82
N ASN A 26 2.73 -13.13 0.34
CA ASN A 26 3.95 -12.45 0.80
C ASN A 26 5.11 -13.42 1.11
N ILE A 27 4.81 -14.63 1.57
CA ILE A 27 5.83 -15.66 1.81
C ILE A 27 6.13 -16.54 0.58
N GLY A 28 5.51 -16.24 -0.56
CA GLY A 28 5.72 -16.96 -1.82
C GLY A 28 4.95 -18.29 -1.94
N ASP A 29 4.11 -18.65 -0.99
CA ASP A 29 3.25 -19.86 -1.05
C ASP A 29 2.03 -19.61 -1.94
N LYS A 30 2.28 -19.63 -3.27
CA LYS A 30 1.27 -19.32 -4.29
C LYS A 30 0.06 -20.25 -4.22
N LYS A 31 0.27 -21.55 -3.96
CA LYS A 31 -0.81 -22.56 -3.90
C LYS A 31 -1.81 -22.26 -2.78
N ASN A 32 -1.32 -22.03 -1.57
CA ASN A 32 -2.19 -21.73 -0.45
C ASN A 32 -2.82 -20.32 -0.58
N SER A 33 -2.13 -19.36 -1.18
CA SER A 33 -2.69 -18.06 -1.49
C SER A 33 -3.85 -18.17 -2.48
N GLU A 34 -3.67 -18.87 -3.60
CA GLU A 34 -4.72 -19.11 -4.59
C GLU A 34 -5.96 -19.79 -3.98
N ASN A 35 -5.74 -20.87 -3.22
CA ASN A 35 -6.83 -21.59 -2.57
C ASN A 35 -7.68 -20.67 -1.67
N ASN A 36 -7.04 -19.74 -0.94
CA ASN A 36 -7.78 -18.81 -0.09
C ASN A 36 -8.49 -17.72 -0.90
N PHE A 37 -7.91 -17.20 -1.96
CA PHE A 37 -8.61 -16.26 -2.84
C PHE A 37 -9.79 -16.94 -3.55
N ARG A 38 -9.63 -18.17 -4.05
CA ARG A 38 -10.73 -18.96 -4.64
C ARG A 38 -11.82 -19.24 -3.63
N ARG A 39 -11.46 -19.55 -2.38
CA ARG A 39 -12.41 -19.71 -1.28
C ARG A 39 -13.22 -18.43 -1.02
N LEU A 40 -12.59 -17.26 -1.06
CA LEU A 40 -13.31 -15.98 -0.96
C LEU A 40 -14.32 -15.80 -2.07
N LEU A 41 -13.98 -16.15 -3.30
CA LEU A 41 -14.89 -16.06 -4.45
C LEU A 41 -16.04 -17.08 -4.35
N GLY A 42 -15.82 -18.22 -3.72
CA GLY A 42 -16.88 -19.19 -3.40
C GLY A 42 -17.86 -18.69 -2.35
N ILE A 43 -17.42 -17.80 -1.42
CA ILE A 43 -18.29 -17.16 -0.42
C ILE A 43 -19.00 -15.93 -1.02
N ASN A 44 -18.26 -15.12 -1.74
CA ASN A 44 -18.76 -13.91 -2.37
C ASN A 44 -18.08 -13.67 -3.72
N ARG A 45 -18.76 -14.00 -4.79
CA ARG A 45 -18.27 -13.84 -6.17
C ARG A 45 -18.01 -12.36 -6.52
N SER A 46 -18.68 -11.42 -5.87
CA SER A 46 -18.50 -9.98 -6.10
C SER A 46 -17.29 -9.37 -5.35
N TYR A 47 -16.50 -10.19 -4.66
CA TYR A 47 -15.34 -9.71 -3.91
C TYR A 47 -14.15 -9.44 -4.82
N ILE A 48 -14.14 -8.27 -5.48
CA ILE A 48 -13.21 -7.92 -6.57
C ILE A 48 -11.75 -8.00 -6.15
N TYR A 49 -11.45 -7.68 -4.88
CA TYR A 49 -10.09 -7.77 -4.37
C TYR A 49 -9.51 -9.20 -4.44
N ALA A 50 -10.34 -10.24 -4.40
CA ALA A 50 -9.87 -11.62 -4.56
C ALA A 50 -9.41 -11.91 -5.99
N TYR A 51 -10.07 -11.36 -7.02
CA TYR A 51 -9.58 -11.44 -8.41
C TYR A 51 -8.26 -10.69 -8.59
N TYR A 52 -8.13 -9.51 -7.99
CA TYR A 52 -6.87 -8.79 -7.98
C TYR A 52 -5.75 -9.58 -7.29
N GLY A 53 -6.06 -10.25 -6.17
CA GLY A 53 -5.13 -11.15 -5.48
C GLY A 53 -4.71 -12.33 -6.34
N LEU A 54 -5.62 -13.00 -7.03
CA LEU A 54 -5.32 -14.06 -8.00
C LEU A 54 -4.43 -13.55 -9.13
N PHE A 55 -4.77 -12.40 -9.69
CA PHE A 55 -3.95 -11.76 -10.74
C PHE A 55 -2.54 -11.45 -10.25
N SER A 56 -2.37 -11.04 -8.99
CA SER A 56 -1.08 -10.73 -8.38
C SER A 56 -0.18 -11.96 -8.18
N LEU A 57 -0.74 -13.17 -8.14
CA LEU A 57 0.04 -14.43 -8.09
C LEU A 57 0.75 -14.71 -9.41
N SER A 58 0.03 -14.61 -10.48
CA SER A 58 0.47 -14.51 -11.87
C SER A 58 -0.75 -14.21 -12.74
N GLU A 59 -0.50 -13.64 -13.91
CA GLU A 59 -1.54 -13.28 -14.87
C GLU A 59 -2.40 -14.47 -15.32
N ASN A 60 -1.89 -15.70 -15.21
CA ASN A 60 -2.56 -16.93 -15.62
C ASN A 60 -3.49 -17.54 -14.56
N HIS A 61 -3.49 -17.00 -13.33
CA HIS A 61 -4.38 -17.51 -12.27
C HIS A 61 -5.83 -17.04 -12.41
N LEU A 62 -6.13 -16.05 -13.26
CA LEU A 62 -7.48 -15.70 -13.63
C LEU A 62 -7.93 -16.57 -14.81
N LYS A 63 -9.01 -17.31 -14.60
CA LYS A 63 -9.65 -18.10 -15.66
C LYS A 63 -10.47 -17.20 -16.58
N GLU A 64 -10.80 -17.70 -17.76
CA GLU A 64 -11.62 -16.97 -18.73
C GLU A 64 -13.01 -16.64 -18.17
N GLU A 65 -13.61 -17.55 -17.40
CA GLU A 65 -14.87 -17.32 -16.70
C GLU A 65 -14.80 -16.15 -15.68
N ASP A 66 -13.65 -15.96 -15.05
CA ASP A 66 -13.41 -14.83 -14.13
C ASP A 66 -13.36 -13.51 -14.91
N LEU A 67 -12.63 -13.49 -16.03
CA LEU A 67 -12.51 -12.31 -16.89
C LEU A 67 -13.86 -11.92 -17.49
N ASN A 68 -14.64 -12.88 -17.96
CA ASN A 68 -15.99 -12.67 -18.48
C ASN A 68 -16.91 -12.11 -17.40
N TYR A 69 -16.86 -12.62 -16.18
CA TYR A 69 -17.60 -12.07 -15.06
C TYR A 69 -17.20 -10.62 -14.76
N LEU A 70 -15.88 -10.33 -14.69
CA LEU A 70 -15.38 -8.98 -14.46
C LEU A 70 -15.80 -8.00 -15.56
N ALA A 71 -15.79 -8.43 -16.84
CA ALA A 71 -16.25 -7.63 -17.96
C ALA A 71 -17.74 -7.28 -17.84
N ASN A 72 -18.57 -8.24 -17.44
CA ASN A 72 -20.01 -8.03 -17.28
C ASN A 72 -20.33 -7.02 -16.17
N ILE A 73 -19.63 -7.09 -15.03
CA ILE A 73 -19.90 -6.20 -13.89
C ILE A 73 -19.21 -4.83 -14.02
N LEU A 74 -18.24 -4.67 -14.91
CA LEU A 74 -17.52 -3.39 -15.08
C LEU A 74 -18.48 -2.24 -15.43
N ASN A 75 -19.55 -2.53 -16.17
CA ASN A 75 -20.56 -1.57 -16.59
C ASN A 75 -21.72 -1.44 -15.59
N ASP A 76 -21.75 -2.22 -14.52
CA ASP A 76 -22.79 -2.12 -13.49
C ASP A 76 -22.58 -0.85 -12.66
N ASN A 77 -23.60 0.02 -12.62
CA ASN A 77 -23.56 1.26 -11.85
C ASN A 77 -23.49 1.05 -10.33
N LYS A 78 -23.78 -0.17 -9.85
CA LYS A 78 -23.75 -0.51 -8.42
C LYS A 78 -22.34 -0.83 -7.92
N ILE A 79 -21.39 -1.07 -8.82
CA ILE A 79 -20.01 -1.37 -8.42
C ILE A 79 -19.32 -0.13 -7.84
N SER A 80 -18.55 -0.32 -6.77
CA SER A 80 -17.81 0.78 -6.14
C SER A 80 -16.72 1.33 -7.08
N LYS A 81 -16.37 2.62 -6.93
CA LYS A 81 -15.26 3.23 -7.68
C LYS A 81 -13.95 2.47 -7.48
N ARG A 82 -13.70 1.98 -6.27
CA ARG A 82 -12.54 1.19 -5.93
C ARG A 82 -12.51 -0.13 -6.72
N ASP A 83 -13.60 -0.87 -6.70
CA ASP A 83 -13.67 -2.15 -7.39
C ASP A 83 -13.57 -1.97 -8.90
N ARG A 84 -14.25 -0.96 -9.45
CA ARG A 84 -14.14 -0.58 -10.86
C ARG A 84 -12.71 -0.24 -11.24
N SER A 85 -11.97 0.47 -10.39
CA SER A 85 -10.56 0.77 -10.65
C SER A 85 -9.71 -0.50 -10.71
N LEU A 86 -9.89 -1.45 -9.78
CA LEU A 86 -9.16 -2.72 -9.78
C LEU A 86 -9.43 -3.55 -11.04
N ILE A 87 -10.69 -3.59 -11.51
CA ILE A 87 -11.03 -4.30 -12.76
C ILE A 87 -10.34 -3.64 -13.95
N ASN A 88 -10.37 -2.32 -14.05
CA ASN A 88 -9.66 -1.60 -15.12
C ASN A 88 -8.16 -1.88 -15.10
N PHE A 89 -7.54 -1.99 -13.93
CA PHE A 89 -6.14 -2.36 -13.81
C PHE A 89 -5.88 -3.78 -14.36
N ILE A 90 -6.71 -4.77 -13.99
CA ILE A 90 -6.59 -6.14 -14.50
C ILE A 90 -6.71 -6.15 -16.04
N PHE A 91 -7.72 -5.48 -16.59
CA PHE A 91 -7.90 -5.42 -18.04
C PHE A 91 -6.78 -4.68 -18.76
N SER A 92 -6.20 -3.64 -18.17
CA SER A 92 -5.05 -2.95 -18.77
C SER A 92 -3.89 -3.93 -19.00
N LYS A 93 -3.60 -4.78 -18.01
CA LYS A 93 -2.53 -5.78 -18.12
C LYS A 93 -2.85 -6.87 -19.15
N LYS A 94 -4.11 -7.30 -19.21
CA LYS A 94 -4.56 -8.27 -20.23
C LYS A 94 -4.48 -7.70 -21.65
N GLU A 95 -4.77 -6.44 -21.87
CA GLU A 95 -4.59 -5.80 -23.18
C GLU A 95 -3.10 -5.59 -23.51
N ARG A 96 -2.25 -5.40 -22.51
CA ARG A 96 -0.79 -5.37 -22.68
C ARG A 96 -0.25 -6.71 -23.20
N GLU A 97 -0.70 -7.85 -22.64
CA GLU A 97 -0.35 -9.18 -23.11
C GLU A 97 -0.70 -9.37 -24.60
N LYS A 98 -1.78 -8.75 -25.06
CA LYS A 98 -2.23 -8.77 -26.47
C LYS A 98 -1.53 -7.74 -27.34
N ASN A 99 -0.56 -6.98 -26.80
CA ASN A 99 0.09 -5.85 -27.47
C ASN A 99 -0.89 -4.75 -27.95
N ASN A 100 -2.06 -4.60 -27.29
CA ASN A 100 -3.05 -3.60 -27.64
C ASN A 100 -2.86 -2.33 -26.81
N LEU A 101 -1.82 -1.56 -27.15
CA LEU A 101 -1.42 -0.35 -26.43
C LEU A 101 -2.55 0.65 -26.25
N LYS A 102 -3.38 0.84 -27.26
CA LYS A 102 -4.50 1.82 -27.20
C LYS A 102 -5.51 1.45 -26.11
N LYS A 103 -5.90 0.18 -26.03
CA LYS A 103 -6.83 -0.28 -25.00
C LYS A 103 -6.17 -0.34 -23.63
N GLU A 104 -4.90 -0.74 -23.54
CA GLU A 104 -4.12 -0.70 -22.31
C GLU A 104 -4.15 0.71 -21.70
N LEU A 105 -3.78 1.73 -22.48
CA LEU A 105 -3.76 3.13 -22.02
C LEU A 105 -5.14 3.63 -21.59
N ASN A 106 -6.20 3.27 -22.30
CA ASN A 106 -7.55 3.64 -21.91
C ASN A 106 -7.94 3.04 -20.54
N PHE A 107 -7.69 1.75 -20.33
CA PHE A 107 -7.95 1.11 -19.04
C PHE A 107 -7.07 1.69 -17.92
N LEU A 108 -5.80 1.99 -18.18
CA LEU A 108 -4.91 2.64 -17.22
C LEU A 108 -5.41 4.04 -16.84
N GLN A 109 -5.85 4.82 -17.79
CA GLN A 109 -6.41 6.15 -17.53
C GLN A 109 -7.63 6.05 -16.63
N GLN A 110 -8.57 5.14 -16.92
CA GLN A 110 -9.75 4.92 -16.09
C GLN A 110 -9.36 4.44 -14.69
N TYR A 111 -8.41 3.52 -14.57
CA TYR A 111 -7.87 3.07 -13.27
C TYR A 111 -7.34 4.25 -12.45
N HIS A 112 -6.48 5.08 -13.02
CA HIS A 112 -5.87 6.21 -12.30
C HIS A 112 -6.90 7.27 -11.91
N THR A 113 -7.83 7.62 -12.81
CA THR A 113 -8.90 8.58 -12.53
C THR A 113 -9.77 8.10 -11.36
N LEU A 114 -10.27 6.86 -11.42
CA LEU A 114 -11.10 6.30 -10.36
C LEU A 114 -10.36 6.14 -9.04
N SER A 115 -9.09 5.74 -9.07
CA SER A 115 -8.25 5.61 -7.88
C SER A 115 -7.98 6.98 -7.25
N PHE A 116 -7.72 8.01 -8.06
CA PHE A 116 -7.53 9.37 -7.59
C PHE A 116 -8.80 9.92 -6.93
N GLU A 117 -9.95 9.75 -7.57
CA GLU A 117 -11.23 10.15 -7.02
C GLU A 117 -11.60 9.41 -5.74
N ASN A 118 -11.30 8.10 -5.67
CA ASN A 118 -11.58 7.30 -4.47
C ASN A 118 -10.73 7.75 -3.27
N ASN A 119 -9.56 8.31 -3.52
CA ASN A 119 -8.64 8.81 -2.50
C ASN A 119 -8.68 10.34 -2.34
N ALA A 120 -9.75 11.01 -2.78
CA ALA A 120 -9.84 12.46 -2.83
C ALA A 120 -9.55 13.15 -1.48
N ALA A 121 -10.04 12.60 -0.37
CA ALA A 121 -9.78 13.15 0.97
C ALA A 121 -8.29 13.06 1.34
N TYR A 122 -7.65 11.92 1.09
CA TYR A 122 -6.21 11.73 1.31
C TYR A 122 -5.39 12.64 0.41
N ASN A 123 -5.76 12.75 -0.86
CA ASN A 123 -5.07 13.61 -1.82
C ASN A 123 -5.15 15.08 -1.41
N LYS A 124 -6.32 15.55 -0.94
CA LYS A 124 -6.50 16.90 -0.41
C LYS A 124 -5.62 17.15 0.83
N GLN A 125 -5.55 16.19 1.73
CA GLN A 125 -4.69 16.28 2.93
C GLN A 125 -3.20 16.30 2.54
N SER A 126 -2.79 15.49 1.58
CA SER A 126 -1.42 15.48 1.07
C SER A 126 -1.04 16.79 0.41
N LEU A 127 -1.92 17.35 -0.44
CA LEU A 127 -1.71 18.67 -1.07
C LEU A 127 -1.57 19.76 -0.01
N PHE A 128 -2.45 19.79 0.99
CA PHE A 128 -2.35 20.73 2.12
C PHE A 128 -0.99 20.63 2.83
N TYR A 129 -0.53 19.38 3.08
CA TYR A 129 0.77 19.15 3.70
C TYR A 129 1.91 19.72 2.86
N TYR A 130 1.94 19.43 1.54
CA TYR A 130 3.00 19.92 0.65
C TYR A 130 2.94 21.45 0.44
N GLU A 131 1.78 22.02 0.29
CA GLU A 131 1.61 23.44 -0.04
C GLU A 131 1.74 24.36 1.18
N ARG A 132 1.30 23.89 2.34
CA ARG A 132 1.23 24.71 3.56
C ARG A 132 2.29 24.33 4.59
N VAL A 133 2.42 23.05 4.90
CA VAL A 133 3.29 22.59 5.99
C VAL A 133 4.75 22.63 5.56
N LEU A 134 5.12 21.95 4.47
CA LEU A 134 6.51 21.88 4.03
C LEU A 134 7.04 23.25 3.60
N ARG A 135 6.24 24.04 2.88
CA ARG A 135 6.67 25.36 2.41
C ARG A 135 7.01 26.32 3.55
N ASN A 136 6.22 26.29 4.62
CA ASN A 136 6.44 27.15 5.79
C ASN A 136 7.50 26.59 6.75
N PHE A 137 7.84 25.29 6.63
CA PHE A 137 8.81 24.66 7.50
C PHE A 137 10.25 25.07 7.18
N HIS A 138 10.56 25.35 5.93
CA HIS A 138 11.91 25.75 5.51
C HIS A 138 12.35 27.13 5.99
N GLU A 139 11.42 28.01 6.33
CA GLU A 139 11.73 29.38 6.71
C GLU A 139 12.10 29.57 8.20
N LYS A 140 11.90 28.55 9.05
CA LYS A 140 11.98 28.69 10.53
C LYS A 140 12.80 27.59 11.25
N ILE A 141 13.66 26.85 10.55
CA ILE A 141 14.52 25.87 11.23
C ILE A 141 15.70 26.60 11.87
N THR A 142 15.55 27.01 13.12
CA THR A 142 16.68 27.30 13.99
C THR A 142 17.18 25.98 14.56
N PHE A 143 18.39 25.59 14.19
CA PHE A 143 19.06 24.45 14.82
C PHE A 143 19.29 24.77 16.29
N ILE A 144 18.54 24.11 17.16
CA ILE A 144 18.81 24.15 18.61
C ILE A 144 19.98 23.19 18.83
N ASN A 145 21.18 23.74 19.02
CA ASN A 145 22.32 22.97 19.52
C ASN A 145 22.00 22.55 20.97
N SER A 146 21.33 21.42 21.15
CA SER A 146 21.17 20.87 22.48
C SER A 146 22.49 20.20 22.89
N THR A 147 23.23 20.87 23.73
CA THR A 147 24.48 20.35 24.34
C THR A 147 24.24 19.31 25.44
N ASN A 148 23.00 18.89 25.65
CA ASN A 148 22.67 17.90 26.66
C ASN A 148 22.94 16.48 26.12
N ASN A 149 24.14 16.00 26.42
CA ASN A 149 24.65 14.64 26.15
C ASN A 149 23.86 13.52 26.86
N VAL A 150 22.55 13.43 26.68
CA VAL A 150 21.73 12.39 27.34
C VAL A 150 21.86 11.03 26.64
N TYR A 151 22.38 10.98 25.41
CA TYR A 151 22.44 9.73 24.62
C TYR A 151 23.85 9.34 24.18
N GLN A 152 24.79 9.24 25.11
CA GLN A 152 26.16 8.79 24.81
C GLN A 152 26.27 7.31 24.37
N LYS A 153 25.19 6.51 24.40
CA LYS A 153 25.26 5.06 24.17
C LYS A 153 24.75 4.59 22.81
N ALA A 154 24.04 5.40 22.04
CA ALA A 154 23.56 5.01 20.73
C ALA A 154 23.55 6.21 19.76
N GLN A 155 24.19 6.06 18.60
CA GLN A 155 24.16 7.05 17.53
C GLN A 155 23.16 6.60 16.46
N PRO A 156 22.09 7.36 16.18
CA PRO A 156 21.16 7.02 15.11
C PRO A 156 21.80 7.28 13.75
N ILE A 157 21.64 6.33 12.85
CA ILE A 157 21.99 6.45 11.43
C ILE A 157 20.70 6.55 10.64
N PHE A 158 20.49 7.64 9.93
CA PHE A 158 19.34 7.85 9.07
C PHE A 158 19.73 7.59 7.61
N VAL A 159 19.06 6.61 6.98
CA VAL A 159 19.17 6.38 5.53
C VAL A 159 18.01 7.12 4.86
N ILE A 160 18.32 8.22 4.19
CA ILE A 160 17.32 9.09 3.56
C ILE A 160 17.50 8.99 2.04
N GLY A 161 16.38 8.87 1.32
CA GLY A 161 16.38 8.83 -0.13
C GLY A 161 14.99 8.97 -0.71
N LEU A 162 14.91 9.21 -2.01
CA LEU A 162 13.65 9.17 -2.74
C LEU A 162 13.06 7.74 -2.73
N PRO A 163 11.75 7.58 -2.84
CA PRO A 163 11.15 6.27 -3.03
C PRO A 163 11.83 5.52 -4.19
N ARG A 164 12.17 4.25 -3.98
CA ARG A 164 12.87 3.40 -4.96
C ARG A 164 14.32 3.79 -5.25
N SER A 165 14.99 4.58 -4.42
CA SER A 165 16.40 4.93 -4.54
C SER A 165 17.38 3.87 -4.01
N GLY A 166 16.87 2.76 -3.48
CA GLY A 166 17.69 1.69 -2.89
C GLY A 166 18.03 1.89 -1.42
N SER A 167 17.33 2.78 -0.70
CA SER A 167 17.53 3.01 0.75
C SER A 167 17.47 1.73 1.58
N THR A 168 16.54 0.83 1.30
CA THR A 168 16.43 -0.49 1.96
C THR A 168 17.66 -1.37 1.73
N LEU A 169 18.23 -1.34 0.51
CA LEU A 169 19.45 -2.08 0.20
C LEU A 169 20.65 -1.52 0.98
N ILE A 170 20.79 -0.21 1.05
CA ILE A 170 21.85 0.45 1.82
C ILE A 170 21.70 0.13 3.30
N GLU A 171 20.51 0.22 3.86
CA GLU A 171 20.23 -0.17 5.26
C GLU A 171 20.63 -1.62 5.51
N SER A 172 20.27 -2.55 4.63
CA SER A 172 20.64 -3.96 4.74
C SER A 172 22.15 -4.17 4.69
N LEU A 173 22.87 -3.49 3.80
CA LEU A 173 24.32 -3.58 3.69
C LEU A 173 25.03 -3.07 4.96
N ILE A 174 24.58 -1.93 5.50
CA ILE A 174 25.13 -1.35 6.73
C ILE A 174 24.89 -2.29 7.91
N SER A 175 23.66 -2.82 8.06
CA SER A 175 23.28 -3.68 9.19
C SER A 175 23.89 -5.08 9.12
N THR A 176 24.25 -5.58 7.94
CA THR A 176 24.83 -6.92 7.77
C THR A 176 26.30 -6.96 8.13
N ASN A 177 27.04 -5.89 7.84
CA ASN A 177 28.48 -5.84 8.03
C ASN A 177 28.91 -5.53 9.48
N GLU A 178 28.04 -4.94 10.29
CA GLU A 178 28.35 -4.49 11.64
C GLU A 178 27.37 -5.08 12.66
N LYS A 179 27.82 -6.07 13.45
CA LYS A 179 27.00 -6.70 14.52
C LYS A 179 26.46 -5.71 15.57
N LYS A 180 27.03 -4.51 15.63
CA LYS A 180 26.62 -3.43 16.56
C LYS A 180 25.51 -2.54 16.01
N ILE A 181 25.22 -2.64 14.71
CA ILE A 181 24.20 -1.83 14.07
C ILE A 181 22.88 -2.61 14.01
N LYS A 182 21.85 -2.05 14.59
CA LYS A 182 20.50 -2.62 14.58
C LYS A 182 19.62 -1.86 13.60
N SER A 183 19.14 -2.58 12.59
CA SER A 183 18.16 -2.05 11.66
C SER A 183 16.76 -2.05 12.28
N TYR A 184 16.00 -1.00 12.03
CA TYR A 184 14.60 -0.84 12.43
C TYR A 184 13.65 -0.74 11.24
N GLY A 185 14.16 -0.87 10.01
CA GLY A 185 13.39 -0.78 8.77
C GLY A 185 12.76 0.60 8.56
N GLU A 186 11.70 0.65 7.78
CA GLU A 186 10.92 1.87 7.55
C GLU A 186 10.14 2.23 8.83
N SER A 187 10.81 2.94 9.74
CA SER A 187 10.25 3.31 11.02
C SER A 187 9.52 4.66 10.94
N ASN A 188 8.26 4.67 11.39
CA ASN A 188 7.47 5.89 11.53
C ASN A 188 7.76 6.67 12.82
N PHE A 189 8.67 6.22 13.67
CA PHE A 189 8.96 6.89 14.96
C PHE A 189 9.36 8.34 14.80
N PHE A 190 10.16 8.66 13.79
CA PHE A 190 10.58 10.03 13.51
C PHE A 190 9.39 10.90 13.10
N ASN A 191 8.56 10.39 12.19
CA ASN A 191 7.35 11.09 11.77
C ASN A 191 6.38 11.31 12.93
N ILE A 192 6.19 10.30 13.80
CA ILE A 192 5.32 10.41 14.98
C ILE A 192 5.88 11.46 15.95
N ALA A 193 7.17 11.40 16.27
CA ALA A 193 7.80 12.34 17.20
C ALA A 193 7.76 13.79 16.68
N ILE A 194 8.00 13.99 15.38
CA ILE A 194 7.91 15.31 14.78
C ILE A 194 6.45 15.76 14.69
N PHE A 195 5.54 14.90 14.24
CA PHE A 195 4.12 15.25 14.13
C PHE A 195 3.52 15.63 15.48
N ASP A 196 3.84 14.90 16.55
CA ASP A 196 3.31 15.23 17.89
C ASP A 196 3.86 16.56 18.41
N GLN A 197 5.12 16.90 18.12
CA GLN A 197 5.69 18.17 18.53
C GLN A 197 5.32 19.37 17.64
N ILE A 198 5.15 19.13 16.35
CA ILE A 198 4.85 20.17 15.36
C ILE A 198 3.33 20.33 15.18
N ARG A 199 2.55 19.28 15.42
CA ARG A 199 1.09 19.28 15.26
C ARG A 199 0.44 20.45 15.99
N ASP A 200 0.77 20.65 17.26
CA ASP A 200 0.22 21.75 18.05
C ASP A 200 0.68 23.12 17.53
N LYS A 201 1.88 23.19 16.98
CA LYS A 201 2.41 24.42 16.38
C LYS A 201 1.85 24.69 14.97
N ILE A 202 1.49 23.66 14.22
CA ILE A 202 0.93 23.80 12.88
C ILE A 202 -0.59 24.01 12.92
N PHE A 203 -1.29 23.33 13.83
CA PHE A 203 -2.75 23.36 13.91
C PHE A 203 -3.31 24.39 14.91
N ASN A 204 -2.54 24.79 15.92
CA ASN A 204 -2.97 25.77 16.92
C ASN A 204 -2.44 27.19 16.69
N LYS A 205 -1.68 27.46 15.66
CA LYS A 205 -1.32 28.81 15.23
C LYS A 205 -2.09 29.15 13.96
N GLU A 206 -3.11 29.94 14.08
CA GLU A 206 -3.06 31.36 13.68
C GLU A 206 -2.01 31.56 12.57
N TYR A 207 -2.30 31.04 11.40
CA TYR A 207 -1.69 31.47 10.16
C TYR A 207 -2.61 32.57 9.61
N ASP A 208 -2.53 33.76 10.29
CA ASP A 208 -2.92 35.01 9.71
C ASP A 208 -1.94 35.44 8.62
#